data_d3a6e34f4eb3499b2525eb740c035b8d
#
_entry.id   d3a6e34f4eb3499b2525eb740c035b8d
#
_cell.length_a   1.000
_cell.length_b   1.000
_cell.length_c   1.000
_cell.angle_alpha   90.00
_cell.angle_beta   90.00
_cell.angle_gamma   90.00
#
_symmetry.space_group_name_H-M   'P 1'
#
loop_
_entity.id
_entity.type
_entity.pdbx_description
1 polymer ?
#
loop_
_entity_poly.entity_id
_entity_poly.type
_entity_poly.pdbx_seq_one_letter_code
_entity_poly.pdbx_strand_id
1 'polypeptide(L)'
;MENPFKYGVLVEDAFFTDRKAELEKIKRHLAGPNHLIMISPRRYGKSSLIAKALQELKRPAVVLNLQMAVSEVKLAAMIHKAIYRLHPMQKIKDTLQRLRIVPTLSFNPADGTFEATFAPNVDEQTVLEDAVDLLETLSDPENRTIVVLDEFQEVLGLGNGIDKRLRAQMQLQKNVNYVFLGSQESMMTAIFEQVKSPFYHFGLLMHLKKIPRDDFELFLTERLQTAAGDKTGDLVKAVLDKTGCHPYYTQQLASIVWERLVWMQDKSNVFEDAVAELVEEHDLDYERLWLSFNVTQRRILQGLAQNRKADEMTELATSTRYDSLAKLAKNGYVIRGRTFEIEDPFFKDWIAGRAG
;
A
#
# COMPACT_ATOMS: atom_id res chain seq x y z
N MET A 1 -19.45 15.99 17.87
CA MET A 1 -19.54 14.91 16.86
C MET A 1 -18.12 14.49 16.51
N GLU A 2 -17.87 13.18 16.38
CA GLU A 2 -16.56 12.67 15.93
C GLU A 2 -16.47 12.78 14.41
N ASN A 3 -15.27 13.14 13.91
CA ASN A 3 -15.02 13.22 12.46
C ASN A 3 -15.11 11.83 11.81
N PRO A 4 -16.02 11.63 10.85
CA PRO A 4 -16.27 10.31 10.26
C PRO A 4 -15.26 9.92 9.17
N PHE A 5 -14.23 10.74 8.92
CA PHE A 5 -13.21 10.49 7.90
C PHE A 5 -11.86 10.16 8.55
N LYS A 6 -11.17 9.16 8.01
CA LYS A 6 -9.83 8.75 8.46
C LYS A 6 -8.89 8.58 7.29
N TYR A 7 -7.69 9.14 7.40
CA TYR A 7 -6.62 9.03 6.41
C TYR A 7 -5.26 8.88 7.10
N GLY A 8 -4.26 8.38 6.39
CA GLY A 8 -2.90 8.19 6.93
C GLY A 8 -2.74 7.03 7.91
N VAL A 9 -3.80 6.33 8.23
CA VAL A 9 -3.86 5.17 9.13
C VAL A 9 -4.54 3.99 8.47
N LEU A 10 -4.43 2.81 9.08
CA LEU A 10 -5.21 1.66 8.67
C LEU A 10 -6.69 1.95 8.92
N VAL A 11 -7.51 1.84 7.87
CA VAL A 11 -8.94 2.14 7.95
C VAL A 11 -9.71 0.85 8.17
N GLU A 12 -10.51 0.82 9.24
CA GLU A 12 -11.29 -0.35 9.67
C GLU A 12 -12.78 -0.01 9.79
N ASP A 13 -13.61 -1.02 9.69
CA ASP A 13 -15.06 -1.02 9.94
C ASP A 13 -15.84 0.15 9.30
N ALA A 14 -16.46 1.01 10.11
CA ALA A 14 -17.31 2.11 9.66
C ALA A 14 -16.59 3.17 8.80
N PHE A 15 -15.27 3.23 8.89
CA PHE A 15 -14.44 4.15 8.10
C PHE A 15 -13.98 3.54 6.78
N PHE A 16 -14.21 2.23 6.58
CA PHE A 16 -13.83 1.53 5.35
C PHE A 16 -14.77 1.92 4.22
N THR A 17 -14.21 2.48 3.16
CA THR A 17 -14.98 2.86 1.97
C THR A 17 -15.26 1.62 1.14
N ASP A 18 -16.45 1.56 0.58
CA ASP A 18 -16.99 0.44 -0.17
C ASP A 18 -16.02 -0.10 -1.25
N ARG A 19 -15.53 -1.31 -1.06
CA ARG A 19 -14.78 -2.14 -2.01
C ARG A 19 -15.32 -3.57 -1.93
N LYS A 20 -16.64 -3.70 -1.84
CA LYS A 20 -17.31 -4.99 -1.64
C LYS A 20 -16.95 -6.01 -2.70
N ALA A 21 -16.88 -5.58 -3.95
CA ALA A 21 -16.55 -6.46 -5.07
C ALA A 21 -15.13 -7.02 -4.97
N GLU A 22 -14.14 -6.15 -4.67
CA GLU A 22 -12.75 -6.56 -4.46
C GLU A 22 -12.62 -7.44 -3.22
N LEU A 23 -13.28 -7.08 -2.12
CA LEU A 23 -13.26 -7.84 -0.86
C LEU A 23 -13.80 -9.26 -1.07
N GLU A 24 -14.97 -9.40 -1.70
CA GLU A 24 -15.56 -10.70 -2.00
C GLU A 24 -14.70 -11.53 -2.96
N LYS A 25 -14.06 -10.89 -3.94
CA LYS A 25 -13.12 -11.56 -4.85
C LYS A 25 -11.92 -12.10 -4.09
N ILE A 26 -11.32 -11.30 -3.19
CA ILE A 26 -10.20 -11.69 -2.35
C ILE A 26 -10.58 -12.87 -1.47
N LYS A 27 -11.70 -12.79 -0.75
CA LYS A 27 -12.17 -13.84 0.17
C LYS A 27 -12.39 -15.16 -0.56
N ARG A 28 -13.10 -15.15 -1.70
CA ARG A 28 -13.34 -16.36 -2.50
C ARG A 28 -12.03 -16.98 -2.98
N HIS A 29 -11.07 -16.14 -3.38
CA HIS A 29 -9.80 -16.64 -3.88
C HIS A 29 -8.92 -17.23 -2.78
N LEU A 30 -8.84 -16.58 -1.63
CA LEU A 30 -8.09 -17.06 -0.48
C LEU A 30 -8.77 -18.21 0.28
N ALA A 31 -10.06 -18.48 0.04
CA ALA A 31 -10.72 -19.70 0.55
C ALA A 31 -10.11 -20.99 -0.05
N GLY A 32 -9.57 -20.92 -1.26
CA GLY A 32 -8.85 -22.02 -1.93
C GLY A 32 -7.34 -22.04 -1.62
N PRO A 33 -6.57 -22.86 -2.34
CA PRO A 33 -5.11 -22.98 -2.17
C PRO A 33 -4.31 -21.91 -2.91
N ASN A 34 -4.96 -20.91 -3.48
CA ASN A 34 -4.35 -19.98 -4.41
C ASN A 34 -3.65 -18.80 -3.69
N HIS A 35 -2.72 -18.16 -4.37
CA HIS A 35 -2.03 -16.96 -3.92
C HIS A 35 -2.62 -15.71 -4.56
N LEU A 36 -2.47 -14.55 -3.91
CA LEU A 36 -2.96 -13.27 -4.37
C LEU A 36 -1.80 -12.29 -4.57
N ILE A 37 -1.81 -11.58 -5.68
CA ILE A 37 -0.89 -10.49 -5.97
C ILE A 37 -1.72 -9.22 -6.13
N MET A 38 -1.44 -8.19 -5.34
CA MET A 38 -2.14 -6.91 -5.42
C MET A 38 -1.16 -5.77 -5.69
N ILE A 39 -1.34 -5.12 -6.80
CA ILE A 39 -0.51 -4.01 -7.27
C ILE A 39 -1.36 -2.75 -7.33
N SER A 40 -0.86 -1.67 -6.76
CA SER A 40 -1.42 -0.32 -6.95
C SER A 40 -0.46 0.74 -6.44
N PRO A 41 -0.60 1.99 -6.85
CA PRO A 41 0.14 3.09 -6.26
C PRO A 41 -0.01 3.16 -4.74
N ARG A 42 0.84 3.94 -4.09
CA ARG A 42 0.73 4.22 -2.64
C ARG A 42 -0.62 4.86 -2.30
N ARG A 43 -1.09 4.68 -1.06
CA ARG A 43 -2.30 5.32 -0.52
C ARG A 43 -3.63 4.92 -1.21
N TYR A 44 -3.64 3.83 -2.00
CA TYR A 44 -4.87 3.30 -2.64
C TYR A 44 -5.68 2.36 -1.73
N GLY A 45 -5.24 2.13 -0.50
CA GLY A 45 -5.97 1.33 0.49
C GLY A 45 -5.71 -0.17 0.43
N LYS A 46 -4.60 -0.64 -0.19
CA LYS A 46 -4.22 -2.08 -0.23
C LYS A 46 -4.25 -2.75 1.14
N SER A 47 -3.49 -2.17 2.08
CA SER A 47 -3.31 -2.76 3.41
C SER A 47 -4.63 -2.78 4.20
N SER A 48 -5.47 -1.74 4.09
CA SER A 48 -6.80 -1.70 4.71
C SER A 48 -7.75 -2.76 4.11
N LEU A 49 -7.73 -2.93 2.79
CA LEU A 49 -8.55 -3.95 2.10
C LEU A 49 -8.16 -5.37 2.52
N ILE A 50 -6.85 -5.65 2.61
CA ILE A 50 -6.36 -6.94 3.07
C ILE A 50 -6.65 -7.15 4.55
N ALA A 51 -6.45 -6.14 5.41
CA ALA A 51 -6.79 -6.23 6.83
C ALA A 51 -8.28 -6.59 7.03
N LYS A 52 -9.18 -5.94 6.28
CA LYS A 52 -10.61 -6.26 6.29
C LYS A 52 -10.90 -7.68 5.81
N ALA A 53 -10.23 -8.13 4.75
CA ALA A 53 -10.37 -9.50 4.26
C ALA A 53 -9.91 -10.54 5.31
N LEU A 54 -8.78 -10.29 5.98
CA LEU A 54 -8.26 -11.16 7.04
C LEU A 54 -9.22 -11.23 8.24
N GLN A 55 -9.77 -10.08 8.65
CA GLN A 55 -10.75 -10.00 9.74
C GLN A 55 -12.01 -10.84 9.44
N GLU A 56 -12.51 -10.79 8.20
CA GLU A 56 -13.70 -11.53 7.80
C GLU A 56 -13.43 -13.03 7.56
N LEU A 57 -12.25 -13.38 7.06
CA LEU A 57 -11.84 -14.77 6.87
C LEU A 57 -11.57 -15.51 8.19
N LYS A 58 -11.19 -14.80 9.26
CA LYS A 58 -10.90 -15.36 10.60
C LYS A 58 -9.89 -16.51 10.59
N ARG A 59 -8.94 -16.47 9.67
CA ARG A 59 -7.87 -17.46 9.54
C ARG A 59 -6.57 -16.97 10.20
N PRO A 60 -5.67 -17.88 10.62
CA PRO A 60 -4.33 -17.49 11.06
C PRO A 60 -3.66 -16.64 9.97
N ALA A 61 -3.10 -15.50 10.36
CA ALA A 61 -2.48 -14.59 9.41
C ALA A 61 -1.17 -14.02 9.96
N VAL A 62 -0.16 -13.96 9.10
CA VAL A 62 1.13 -13.30 9.30
C VAL A 62 1.22 -12.13 8.35
N VAL A 63 1.53 -10.94 8.86
CA VAL A 63 1.72 -9.74 8.03
C VAL A 63 3.14 -9.23 8.23
N LEU A 64 3.90 -9.16 7.14
CA LEU A 64 5.30 -8.75 7.11
C LEU A 64 5.47 -7.56 6.16
N ASN A 65 5.99 -6.45 6.67
CA ASN A 65 6.41 -5.33 5.83
C ASN A 65 7.88 -5.49 5.45
N LEU A 66 8.14 -5.78 4.17
CA LEU A 66 9.49 -6.06 3.70
C LEU A 66 10.41 -4.82 3.64
N GLN A 67 9.90 -3.62 3.72
CA GLN A 67 10.74 -2.43 3.92
C GLN A 67 11.56 -2.48 5.21
N MET A 68 11.11 -3.26 6.20
CA MET A 68 11.84 -3.44 7.46
C MET A 68 12.91 -4.53 7.41
N ALA A 69 12.96 -5.31 6.33
CA ALA A 69 13.94 -6.35 6.10
C ALA A 69 15.16 -5.77 5.38
N VAL A 70 16.30 -5.72 6.05
CA VAL A 70 17.57 -5.20 5.49
C VAL A 70 18.53 -6.32 5.09
N SER A 71 18.19 -7.58 5.38
CA SER A 71 18.93 -8.80 5.01
C SER A 71 18.02 -10.02 5.04
N GLU A 72 18.47 -11.14 4.48
CA GLU A 72 17.78 -12.43 4.54
C GLU A 72 17.59 -12.90 6.01
N VAL A 73 18.60 -12.71 6.85
CA VAL A 73 18.53 -13.02 8.30
C VAL A 73 17.45 -12.18 8.99
N LYS A 74 17.36 -10.88 8.67
CA LYS A 74 16.32 -10.03 9.25
C LYS A 74 14.92 -10.46 8.83
N LEU A 75 14.74 -10.82 7.55
CA LEU A 75 13.46 -11.35 7.07
C LEU A 75 13.09 -12.66 7.79
N ALA A 76 14.05 -13.58 7.95
CA ALA A 76 13.83 -14.80 8.70
C ALA A 76 13.43 -14.52 10.15
N ALA A 77 14.11 -13.61 10.84
CA ALA A 77 13.74 -13.20 12.21
C ALA A 77 12.32 -12.63 12.29
N MET A 78 11.90 -11.84 11.29
CA MET A 78 10.52 -11.34 11.21
C MET A 78 9.50 -12.45 11.02
N ILE A 79 9.79 -13.45 10.17
CA ILE A 79 8.93 -14.62 9.98
C ILE A 79 8.80 -15.40 11.31
N HIS A 80 9.91 -15.71 11.97
CA HIS A 80 9.89 -16.38 13.27
C HIS A 80 9.05 -15.62 14.30
N LYS A 81 9.28 -14.31 14.44
CA LYS A 81 8.51 -13.46 15.37
C LYS A 81 7.01 -13.50 15.08
N ALA A 82 6.63 -13.44 13.82
CA ALA A 82 5.22 -13.40 13.41
C ALA A 82 4.51 -14.74 13.57
N ILE A 83 5.15 -15.85 13.16
CA ILE A 83 4.54 -17.17 13.23
C ILE A 83 4.44 -17.68 14.68
N TYR A 84 5.42 -17.35 15.53
CA TYR A 84 5.38 -17.76 16.93
C TYR A 84 4.25 -17.12 17.73
N ARG A 85 3.78 -15.95 17.33
CA ARG A 85 2.59 -15.31 17.92
C ARG A 85 1.30 -16.10 17.68
N LEU A 86 1.26 -16.93 16.65
CA LEU A 86 0.07 -17.69 16.28
C LEU A 86 0.02 -19.07 16.95
N HIS A 87 1.12 -19.52 17.59
CA HIS A 87 1.22 -20.90 18.06
C HIS A 87 1.64 -21.02 19.52
N PRO A 88 1.16 -22.06 20.24
CA PRO A 88 1.60 -22.36 21.60
C PRO A 88 3.10 -22.72 21.65
N MET A 89 3.77 -22.34 22.72
CA MET A 89 5.21 -22.56 22.93
C MET A 89 5.65 -24.03 22.76
N GLN A 90 4.82 -24.99 23.14
CA GLN A 90 5.15 -26.40 22.98
C GLN A 90 5.35 -26.79 21.50
N LYS A 91 4.41 -26.37 20.65
CA LYS A 91 4.48 -26.59 19.19
C LYS A 91 5.72 -25.94 18.57
N ILE A 92 6.06 -24.74 19.07
CA ILE A 92 7.26 -24.02 18.64
C ILE A 92 8.54 -24.80 19.01
N LYS A 93 8.67 -25.29 20.26
CA LYS A 93 9.84 -26.04 20.73
C LYS A 93 10.06 -27.30 19.90
N ASP A 94 9.00 -28.05 19.63
CA ASP A 94 9.08 -29.29 18.85
C ASP A 94 9.55 -29.00 17.40
N THR A 95 9.18 -27.86 16.87
CA THR A 95 9.54 -27.44 15.49
C THR A 95 10.97 -26.93 15.42
N LEU A 96 11.45 -26.19 16.45
CA LEU A 96 12.82 -25.65 16.51
C LEU A 96 13.88 -26.77 16.36
N GLN A 97 13.61 -27.99 16.88
CA GLN A 97 14.54 -29.13 16.77
C GLN A 97 14.75 -29.61 15.33
N ARG A 98 13.92 -29.19 14.39
CA ARG A 98 13.99 -29.56 12.97
C ARG A 98 14.72 -28.56 12.10
N LEU A 99 15.02 -27.35 12.65
CA LEU A 99 15.73 -26.32 11.92
C LEU A 99 17.21 -26.65 11.79
N ARG A 100 17.80 -26.40 10.65
CA ARG A 100 19.26 -26.53 10.40
C ARG A 100 20.05 -25.50 11.21
N ILE A 101 19.47 -24.28 11.33
CA ILE A 101 20.04 -23.18 12.11
C ILE A 101 19.00 -22.71 13.14
N VAL A 102 19.23 -23.07 14.40
CA VAL A 102 18.32 -22.75 15.49
C VAL A 102 18.51 -21.32 15.98
N PRO A 103 17.47 -20.47 15.96
CA PRO A 103 17.56 -19.13 16.53
C PRO A 103 17.63 -19.14 18.06
N THR A 104 18.27 -18.15 18.65
CA THR A 104 18.09 -17.82 20.05
C THR A 104 16.77 -17.06 20.20
N LEU A 105 15.88 -17.58 21.05
CA LEU A 105 14.60 -16.96 21.34
C LEU A 105 14.67 -16.20 22.66
N SER A 106 14.37 -14.89 22.62
CA SER A 106 14.15 -14.06 23.78
C SER A 106 12.66 -13.69 23.88
N PHE A 107 12.11 -13.78 25.09
CA PHE A 107 10.74 -13.35 25.36
C PHE A 107 10.77 -11.97 25.97
N ASN A 108 10.02 -11.03 25.37
CA ASN A 108 9.80 -9.71 25.91
C ASN A 108 8.48 -9.69 26.72
N PRO A 109 8.54 -9.61 28.05
CA PRO A 109 7.36 -9.64 28.88
C PRO A 109 6.51 -8.36 28.77
N ALA A 110 7.09 -7.27 28.30
CA ALA A 110 6.40 -5.98 28.22
C ALA A 110 5.32 -5.97 27.11
N ASP A 111 5.56 -6.67 26.00
CA ASP A 111 4.63 -6.76 24.87
C ASP A 111 4.19 -8.18 24.53
N GLY A 112 4.61 -9.16 25.33
CA GLY A 112 4.27 -10.59 25.14
C GLY A 112 4.86 -11.21 23.86
N THR A 113 5.89 -10.61 23.28
CA THR A 113 6.44 -11.05 22.00
C THR A 113 7.73 -11.87 22.15
N PHE A 114 7.97 -12.75 21.17
CA PHE A 114 9.25 -13.43 21.01
C PHE A 114 10.10 -12.70 19.97
N GLU A 115 11.38 -12.61 20.25
CA GLU A 115 12.38 -12.18 19.27
C GLU A 115 13.29 -13.37 18.95
N ALA A 116 13.54 -13.55 17.66
CA ALA A 116 14.48 -14.52 17.15
C ALA A 116 15.76 -13.82 16.72
N THR A 117 16.89 -14.24 17.27
CA THR A 117 18.22 -13.76 16.88
C THR A 117 19.07 -14.93 16.45
N PHE A 118 19.98 -14.69 15.52
CA PHE A 118 20.89 -15.69 14.99
C PHE A 118 22.34 -15.35 15.36
N ALA A 119 23.19 -16.38 15.43
CA ALA A 119 24.61 -16.21 15.68
C ALA A 119 25.25 -15.36 14.56
N PRO A 120 26.34 -14.64 14.84
CA PRO A 120 27.10 -13.97 13.79
C PRO A 120 27.64 -14.97 12.75
N ASN A 121 27.71 -14.55 11.48
CA ASN A 121 28.25 -15.35 10.37
C ASN A 121 27.50 -16.66 10.05
N VAL A 122 26.21 -16.73 10.32
CA VAL A 122 25.38 -17.83 9.85
C VAL A 122 25.19 -17.78 8.34
N ASP A 123 24.90 -18.91 7.73
CA ASP A 123 24.48 -18.95 6.33
C ASP A 123 23.08 -18.35 6.18
N GLU A 124 23.03 -17.12 5.66
CA GLU A 124 21.80 -16.33 5.53
C GLU A 124 20.72 -17.02 4.69
N GLN A 125 21.15 -17.75 3.64
CA GLN A 125 20.25 -18.49 2.76
C GLN A 125 19.56 -19.60 3.53
N THR A 126 20.32 -20.43 4.26
CA THR A 126 19.78 -21.52 5.08
C THR A 126 18.83 -20.99 6.16
N VAL A 127 19.17 -19.89 6.81
CA VAL A 127 18.32 -19.24 7.83
C VAL A 127 16.98 -18.83 7.26
N LEU A 128 16.97 -18.20 6.07
CA LEU A 128 15.71 -17.78 5.41
C LEU A 128 14.91 -18.99 4.91
N GLU A 129 15.56 -19.98 4.33
CA GLU A 129 14.91 -21.21 3.90
C GLU A 129 14.21 -21.92 5.07
N ASP A 130 14.90 -22.10 6.20
CA ASP A 130 14.33 -22.68 7.41
C ASP A 130 13.12 -21.89 7.92
N ALA A 131 13.18 -20.55 7.88
CA ALA A 131 12.07 -19.70 8.29
C ALA A 131 10.85 -19.82 7.36
N VAL A 132 11.06 -19.96 6.05
CA VAL A 132 9.98 -20.16 5.07
C VAL A 132 9.37 -21.56 5.23
N ASP A 133 10.16 -22.59 5.45
CA ASP A 133 9.68 -23.95 5.72
C ASP A 133 8.91 -24.06 7.05
N LEU A 134 9.26 -23.21 8.02
CA LEU A 134 8.54 -23.11 9.29
C LEU A 134 7.08 -22.67 9.08
N LEU A 135 6.81 -21.76 8.12
CA LEU A 135 5.44 -21.34 7.79
C LEU A 135 4.58 -22.55 7.38
N GLU A 136 5.09 -23.43 6.52
CA GLU A 136 4.38 -24.64 6.12
C GLU A 136 4.18 -25.61 7.28
N THR A 137 5.26 -25.86 8.05
CA THR A 137 5.30 -26.86 9.13
C THR A 137 4.33 -26.53 10.27
N LEU A 138 4.18 -25.23 10.58
CA LEU A 138 3.30 -24.78 11.66
C LEU A 138 1.86 -24.55 11.20
N SER A 139 1.62 -24.43 9.89
CA SER A 139 0.27 -24.21 9.34
C SER A 139 -0.57 -25.47 9.37
N ASP A 140 -1.88 -25.29 9.48
CA ASP A 140 -2.86 -26.36 9.48
C ASP A 140 -3.41 -26.58 8.06
N PRO A 141 -3.46 -27.82 7.53
CA PRO A 141 -4.04 -28.13 6.24
C PRO A 141 -5.51 -27.71 6.08
N GLU A 142 -6.28 -27.81 7.16
CA GLU A 142 -7.71 -27.46 7.17
C GLU A 142 -7.94 -25.97 7.37
N ASN A 143 -6.98 -25.28 8.01
CA ASN A 143 -7.04 -23.84 8.29
C ASN A 143 -5.72 -23.15 7.91
N ARG A 144 -5.44 -23.10 6.61
CA ARG A 144 -4.19 -22.59 6.04
C ARG A 144 -3.85 -21.20 6.56
N THR A 145 -2.58 -20.99 6.88
CA THR A 145 -2.09 -19.66 7.28
C THR A 145 -2.02 -18.72 6.07
N ILE A 146 -2.51 -17.49 6.21
CA ILE A 146 -2.35 -16.43 5.21
C ILE A 146 -1.09 -15.65 5.55
N VAL A 147 -0.13 -15.60 4.63
CA VAL A 147 1.11 -14.83 4.78
C VAL A 147 1.07 -13.64 3.84
N VAL A 148 0.95 -12.44 4.41
CA VAL A 148 0.95 -11.19 3.68
C VAL A 148 2.36 -10.62 3.68
N LEU A 149 2.90 -10.41 2.47
CA LEU A 149 4.21 -9.81 2.22
C LEU A 149 3.97 -8.43 1.62
N ASP A 150 3.96 -7.41 2.48
CA ASP A 150 3.75 -6.01 2.06
C ASP A 150 5.05 -5.40 1.55
N GLU A 151 4.95 -4.57 0.51
CA GLU A 151 6.06 -3.99 -0.25
C GLU A 151 7.02 -5.07 -0.78
N PHE A 152 6.45 -6.11 -1.40
CA PHE A 152 7.20 -7.30 -1.85
C PHE A 152 8.34 -7.00 -2.81
N GLN A 153 8.30 -5.92 -3.57
CA GLN A 153 9.40 -5.52 -4.45
C GLN A 153 10.73 -5.30 -3.73
N GLU A 154 10.71 -5.01 -2.42
CA GLU A 154 11.93 -4.84 -1.61
C GLU A 154 12.73 -6.14 -1.46
N VAL A 155 12.09 -7.29 -1.68
CA VAL A 155 12.77 -8.60 -1.62
C VAL A 155 13.97 -8.69 -2.56
N LEU A 156 13.91 -8.02 -3.71
CA LEU A 156 15.00 -8.05 -4.70
C LEU A 156 16.28 -7.38 -4.20
N GLY A 157 16.18 -6.51 -3.18
CA GLY A 157 17.32 -5.85 -2.54
C GLY A 157 18.03 -6.68 -1.47
N LEU A 158 17.43 -7.80 -1.01
CA LEU A 158 17.94 -8.59 0.11
C LEU A 158 19.08 -9.56 -0.27
N GLY A 159 19.15 -10.00 -1.54
CA GLY A 159 20.18 -10.93 -1.97
C GLY A 159 20.03 -11.38 -3.42
N ASN A 160 21.12 -11.81 -4.03
CA ASN A 160 21.11 -12.30 -5.41
C ASN A 160 20.32 -13.61 -5.54
N GLY A 161 19.34 -13.63 -6.46
CA GLY A 161 18.54 -14.82 -6.75
C GLY A 161 17.58 -15.24 -5.63
N ILE A 162 17.33 -14.37 -4.66
CA ILE A 162 16.37 -14.63 -3.57
C ILE A 162 14.96 -14.89 -4.10
N ASP A 163 14.56 -14.20 -5.16
CA ASP A 163 13.28 -14.42 -5.86
C ASP A 163 13.12 -15.87 -6.34
N LYS A 164 14.18 -16.43 -6.94
CA LYS A 164 14.19 -17.84 -7.41
C LYS A 164 14.07 -18.83 -6.26
N ARG A 165 14.83 -18.59 -5.16
CA ARG A 165 14.82 -19.47 -3.99
C ARG A 165 13.46 -19.44 -3.28
N LEU A 166 12.93 -18.24 -2.99
CA LEU A 166 11.61 -18.09 -2.39
C LEU A 166 10.53 -18.75 -3.24
N ARG A 167 10.56 -18.52 -4.57
CA ARG A 167 9.59 -19.12 -5.47
C ARG A 167 9.65 -20.65 -5.47
N ALA A 168 10.86 -21.24 -5.44
CA ALA A 168 11.07 -22.68 -5.40
C ALA A 168 10.49 -23.30 -4.12
N GLN A 169 10.66 -22.65 -2.96
CA GLN A 169 10.10 -23.14 -1.70
C GLN A 169 8.59 -22.95 -1.63
N MET A 170 8.10 -21.73 -1.90
CA MET A 170 6.69 -21.38 -1.78
C MET A 170 5.78 -22.22 -2.67
N GLN A 171 6.25 -22.66 -3.85
CA GLN A 171 5.46 -23.52 -4.73
C GLN A 171 5.22 -24.94 -4.20
N LEU A 172 6.04 -25.40 -3.27
CA LEU A 172 5.91 -26.73 -2.67
C LEU A 172 4.97 -26.74 -1.45
N GLN A 173 4.64 -25.57 -0.95
CA GLN A 173 3.80 -25.40 0.24
C GLN A 173 2.32 -25.57 -0.10
N LYS A 174 1.59 -26.28 0.74
CA LYS A 174 0.17 -26.60 0.57
C LYS A 174 -0.71 -25.94 1.63
N ASN A 175 -0.12 -25.59 2.76
CA ASN A 175 -0.82 -25.11 3.95
C ASN A 175 -0.69 -23.58 4.12
N VAL A 176 -0.12 -22.88 3.14
CA VAL A 176 0.10 -21.44 3.16
C VAL A 176 -0.53 -20.77 1.94
N ASN A 177 -1.30 -19.71 2.16
CA ASN A 177 -1.71 -18.79 1.12
C ASN A 177 -0.86 -17.53 1.19
N TYR A 178 -0.14 -17.19 0.13
CA TYR A 178 0.62 -15.97 0.04
C TYR A 178 -0.20 -14.83 -0.55
N VAL A 179 -0.05 -13.64 0.05
CA VAL A 179 -0.60 -12.38 -0.44
C VAL A 179 0.55 -11.40 -0.63
N PHE A 180 0.85 -11.07 -1.88
CA PHE A 180 1.92 -10.15 -2.25
C PHE A 180 1.33 -8.78 -2.51
N LEU A 181 1.74 -7.77 -1.72
CA LEU A 181 1.33 -6.39 -1.91
C LEU A 181 2.54 -5.57 -2.36
N GLY A 182 2.34 -4.64 -3.28
CA GLY A 182 3.38 -3.73 -3.69
C GLY A 182 2.84 -2.41 -4.20
N SER A 183 3.58 -1.33 -3.92
CA SER A 183 3.24 0.02 -4.31
C SER A 183 4.03 0.53 -5.52
N GLN A 184 5.15 -0.09 -5.84
CA GLN A 184 5.95 0.24 -7.01
C GLN A 184 5.50 -0.62 -8.21
N GLU A 185 4.50 -0.12 -8.96
CA GLU A 185 3.85 -0.88 -10.05
C GLU A 185 4.84 -1.46 -11.05
N SER A 186 5.83 -0.68 -11.50
CA SER A 186 6.83 -1.15 -12.48
C SER A 186 7.68 -2.31 -11.98
N MET A 187 8.05 -2.31 -10.68
CA MET A 187 8.82 -3.40 -10.08
C MET A 187 7.94 -4.62 -9.86
N MET A 188 6.73 -4.44 -9.35
CA MET A 188 5.78 -5.54 -9.17
C MET A 188 5.39 -6.19 -10.49
N THR A 189 5.15 -5.40 -11.55
CA THR A 189 4.94 -5.91 -12.91
C THR A 189 6.16 -6.70 -13.41
N ALA A 190 7.38 -6.23 -13.14
CA ALA A 190 8.58 -6.98 -13.50
C ALA A 190 8.66 -8.34 -12.78
N ILE A 191 8.22 -8.41 -11.52
CA ILE A 191 8.23 -9.65 -10.72
C ILE A 191 7.12 -10.61 -11.16
N PHE A 192 5.88 -10.14 -11.38
CA PHE A 192 4.73 -11.03 -11.51
C PHE A 192 4.15 -11.14 -12.93
N GLU A 193 4.46 -10.22 -13.84
CA GLU A 193 3.88 -10.19 -15.20
C GLU A 193 4.91 -10.49 -16.30
N GLN A 194 6.22 -10.40 -16.02
CA GLN A 194 7.23 -10.75 -17.02
C GLN A 194 7.42 -12.27 -17.13
N VAL A 195 7.33 -12.80 -18.34
CA VAL A 195 7.44 -14.23 -18.66
C VAL A 195 8.72 -14.88 -18.12
N LYS A 196 9.82 -14.12 -18.04
CA LYS A 196 11.13 -14.61 -17.55
C LYS A 196 11.25 -14.58 -16.03
N SER A 197 10.29 -13.99 -15.31
CA SER A 197 10.32 -13.92 -13.85
C SER A 197 9.96 -15.27 -13.21
N PRO A 198 10.61 -15.65 -12.11
CA PRO A 198 10.25 -16.86 -11.36
C PRO A 198 8.80 -16.83 -10.86
N PHE A 199 8.28 -15.66 -10.52
CA PHE A 199 6.92 -15.46 -9.99
C PHE A 199 5.83 -15.28 -11.07
N TYR A 200 6.19 -15.42 -12.36
CA TYR A 200 5.20 -15.32 -13.44
C TYR A 200 4.04 -16.32 -13.23
N HIS A 201 2.80 -15.82 -13.26
CA HIS A 201 1.57 -16.61 -12.99
C HIS A 201 1.52 -17.34 -11.63
N PHE A 202 2.17 -16.81 -10.59
CA PHE A 202 2.19 -17.46 -9.28
C PHE A 202 0.88 -17.34 -8.49
N GLY A 203 0.01 -16.43 -8.83
CA GLY A 203 -1.28 -16.22 -8.16
C GLY A 203 -2.24 -15.35 -8.95
N LEU A 204 -3.39 -15.05 -8.35
CA LEU A 204 -4.34 -14.09 -8.92
C LEU A 204 -3.76 -12.69 -8.86
N LEU A 205 -3.58 -12.09 -10.02
CA LEU A 205 -3.16 -10.69 -10.13
C LEU A 205 -4.37 -9.75 -10.05
N MET A 206 -4.30 -8.78 -9.18
CA MET A 206 -5.28 -7.71 -9.00
C MET A 206 -4.59 -6.34 -9.02
N HIS A 207 -4.99 -5.49 -9.96
CA HIS A 207 -4.64 -4.08 -9.93
C HIS A 207 -5.73 -3.31 -9.17
N LEU A 208 -5.38 -2.79 -7.99
CA LEU A 208 -6.32 -1.99 -7.20
C LEU A 208 -6.35 -0.57 -7.76
N LYS A 209 -7.51 -0.18 -8.26
CA LYS A 209 -7.77 1.14 -8.86
C LYS A 209 -8.29 2.13 -7.81
N LYS A 210 -8.49 3.39 -8.21
CA LYS A 210 -9.26 4.37 -7.45
C LYS A 210 -10.66 3.81 -7.15
N ILE A 211 -11.30 4.33 -6.12
CA ILE A 211 -12.66 3.91 -5.75
C ILE A 211 -13.62 4.40 -6.84
N PRO A 212 -14.60 3.56 -7.29
CA PRO A 212 -15.63 4.00 -8.22
C PRO A 212 -16.36 5.23 -7.68
N ARG A 213 -16.67 6.18 -8.58
CA ARG A 213 -17.27 7.45 -8.18
C ARG A 213 -18.59 7.27 -7.42
N ASP A 214 -19.45 6.41 -7.92
CA ASP A 214 -20.79 6.16 -7.35
C ASP A 214 -20.69 5.61 -5.91
N ASP A 215 -19.74 4.69 -5.67
CA ASP A 215 -19.51 4.13 -4.34
C ASP A 215 -18.96 5.20 -3.38
N PHE A 216 -18.08 6.07 -3.86
CA PHE A 216 -17.50 7.13 -3.04
C PHE A 216 -18.50 8.27 -2.79
N GLU A 217 -19.35 8.57 -3.76
CA GLU A 217 -20.42 9.56 -3.64
C GLU A 217 -21.41 9.16 -2.54
N LEU A 218 -21.83 7.89 -2.54
CA LEU A 218 -22.69 7.35 -1.48
C LEU A 218 -22.02 7.46 -0.11
N PHE A 219 -20.76 7.03 -0.01
CA PHE A 219 -19.99 7.07 1.23
C PHE A 219 -19.86 8.50 1.79
N LEU A 220 -19.54 9.48 0.96
CA LEU A 220 -19.40 10.88 1.38
C LEU A 220 -20.75 11.49 1.74
N THR A 221 -21.79 11.23 0.97
CA THR A 221 -23.14 11.73 1.19
C THR A 221 -23.66 11.33 2.56
N GLU A 222 -23.60 10.05 2.90
CA GLU A 222 -24.03 9.53 4.19
C GLU A 222 -23.33 10.22 5.38
N ARG A 223 -22.07 10.60 5.22
CA ARG A 223 -21.25 11.16 6.30
C ARG A 223 -21.30 12.67 6.39
N LEU A 224 -21.46 13.36 5.27
CA LEU A 224 -21.55 14.82 5.25
C LEU A 224 -22.98 15.34 5.48
N GLN A 225 -24.02 14.51 5.23
CA GLN A 225 -25.42 14.92 5.28
C GLN A 225 -25.79 15.67 6.58
N THR A 226 -25.36 15.16 7.73
CA THR A 226 -25.69 15.77 9.04
C THR A 226 -25.02 17.14 9.23
N ALA A 227 -23.83 17.35 8.68
CA ALA A 227 -23.07 18.58 8.84
C ALA A 227 -23.38 19.63 7.75
N ALA A 228 -23.62 19.19 6.51
CA ALA A 228 -23.77 20.04 5.33
C ALA A 228 -25.23 20.34 4.96
N GLY A 229 -26.20 19.49 5.36
CA GLY A 229 -27.61 19.65 5.01
C GLY A 229 -27.82 19.71 3.49
N ASP A 230 -28.53 20.74 3.00
CA ASP A 230 -28.86 20.90 1.58
C ASP A 230 -27.63 21.10 0.67
N LYS A 231 -26.49 21.51 1.22
CA LYS A 231 -25.23 21.68 0.47
C LYS A 231 -24.45 20.37 0.24
N THR A 232 -24.93 19.24 0.78
CA THR A 232 -24.20 17.96 0.73
C THR A 232 -23.82 17.54 -0.69
N GLY A 233 -24.77 17.56 -1.62
CA GLY A 233 -24.54 17.14 -3.00
C GLY A 233 -23.45 17.94 -3.72
N ASP A 234 -23.49 19.25 -3.58
CA ASP A 234 -22.50 20.13 -4.21
C ASP A 234 -21.10 19.94 -3.61
N LEU A 235 -21.01 19.82 -2.28
CA LEU A 235 -19.73 19.57 -1.59
C LEU A 235 -19.15 18.19 -1.94
N VAL A 236 -19.97 17.15 -1.98
CA VAL A 236 -19.54 15.80 -2.37
C VAL A 236 -19.01 15.82 -3.81
N LYS A 237 -19.72 16.44 -4.72
CA LYS A 237 -19.29 16.61 -6.12
C LYS A 237 -17.96 17.35 -6.19
N ALA A 238 -17.82 18.50 -5.51
CA ALA A 238 -16.60 19.30 -5.50
C ALA A 238 -15.39 18.50 -4.95
N VAL A 239 -15.56 17.78 -3.85
CA VAL A 239 -14.53 16.92 -3.25
C VAL A 239 -14.08 15.83 -4.22
N LEU A 240 -15.02 15.13 -4.87
CA LEU A 240 -14.70 14.05 -5.80
C LEU A 240 -14.07 14.56 -7.11
N ASP A 241 -14.53 15.71 -7.62
CA ASP A 241 -13.95 16.32 -8.81
C ASP A 241 -12.51 16.79 -8.53
N LYS A 242 -12.25 17.37 -7.35
CA LYS A 242 -10.92 17.83 -6.94
C LYS A 242 -9.93 16.68 -6.77
N THR A 243 -10.34 15.62 -6.11
CA THR A 243 -9.45 14.51 -5.73
C THR A 243 -9.42 13.38 -6.77
N GLY A 244 -10.30 13.43 -7.77
CA GLY A 244 -10.43 12.38 -8.78
C GLY A 244 -10.71 11.00 -8.18
N CYS A 245 -11.48 10.93 -7.10
CA CYS A 245 -11.82 9.71 -6.36
C CYS A 245 -10.59 8.95 -5.81
N HIS A 246 -9.49 9.66 -5.53
CA HIS A 246 -8.32 9.06 -4.89
C HIS A 246 -8.61 8.75 -3.42
N PRO A 247 -8.46 7.50 -2.94
CA PRO A 247 -8.92 7.10 -1.60
C PRO A 247 -8.38 7.97 -0.47
N TYR A 248 -7.09 8.27 -0.49
CA TYR A 248 -6.44 9.06 0.56
C TYR A 248 -6.84 10.55 0.50
N TYR A 249 -6.68 11.19 -0.66
CA TYR A 249 -6.93 12.63 -0.79
C TYR A 249 -8.41 12.98 -0.66
N THR A 250 -9.31 12.10 -1.05
CA THR A 250 -10.75 12.28 -0.84
C THR A 250 -11.11 12.26 0.64
N GLN A 251 -10.58 11.30 1.40
CA GLN A 251 -10.79 11.22 2.85
C GLN A 251 -10.17 12.43 3.57
N GLN A 252 -8.97 12.85 3.16
CA GLN A 252 -8.28 13.99 3.74
C GLN A 252 -9.07 15.29 3.54
N LEU A 253 -9.47 15.59 2.30
CA LEU A 253 -10.25 16.79 2.00
C LEU A 253 -11.63 16.75 2.67
N ALA A 254 -12.32 15.61 2.64
CA ALA A 254 -13.62 15.45 3.29
C ALA A 254 -13.54 15.62 4.81
N SER A 255 -12.43 15.23 5.43
CA SER A 255 -12.16 15.45 6.86
C SER A 255 -12.15 16.93 7.21
N ILE A 256 -11.40 17.74 6.47
CA ILE A 256 -11.30 19.18 6.71
C ILE A 256 -12.60 19.90 6.36
N VAL A 257 -13.25 19.53 5.26
CA VAL A 257 -14.59 20.03 4.91
C VAL A 257 -15.58 19.78 6.06
N TRP A 258 -15.58 18.57 6.63
CA TRP A 258 -16.44 18.23 7.76
C TRP A 258 -16.11 19.06 9.02
N GLU A 259 -14.83 19.21 9.36
CA GLU A 259 -14.39 20.01 10.51
C GLU A 259 -14.81 21.47 10.38
N ARG A 260 -14.64 22.06 9.19
CA ARG A 260 -15.11 23.44 8.93
C ARG A 260 -16.63 23.58 9.03
N LEU A 261 -17.38 22.59 8.54
CA LEU A 261 -18.85 22.58 8.68
C LEU A 261 -19.31 22.50 10.13
N VAL A 262 -18.58 21.78 10.98
CA VAL A 262 -18.99 21.55 12.39
C VAL A 262 -18.47 22.64 13.32
N TRP A 263 -17.23 23.11 13.13
CA TRP A 263 -16.56 23.97 14.10
C TRP A 263 -16.45 25.44 13.69
N MET A 264 -16.48 25.76 12.39
CA MET A 264 -16.34 27.16 11.94
C MET A 264 -17.71 27.85 11.90
N GLN A 265 -17.70 29.18 12.23
CA GLN A 265 -18.91 30.00 12.17
C GLN A 265 -19.23 30.42 10.74
N ASP A 266 -18.21 30.80 9.95
CA ASP A 266 -18.37 31.13 8.52
C ASP A 266 -18.34 29.84 7.69
N LYS A 267 -19.42 29.62 6.96
CA LYS A 267 -19.63 28.46 6.07
C LYS A 267 -19.84 28.88 4.62
N SER A 268 -19.36 30.05 4.23
CA SER A 268 -19.57 30.59 2.87
C SER A 268 -18.70 29.87 1.85
N ASN A 269 -17.40 29.66 2.13
CA ASN A 269 -16.40 29.13 1.21
C ASN A 269 -15.72 27.84 1.78
N VAL A 270 -16.51 26.97 2.42
CA VAL A 270 -15.99 25.79 3.13
C VAL A 270 -15.06 24.94 2.28
N PHE A 271 -15.38 24.73 1.01
CA PHE A 271 -14.61 23.88 0.12
C PHE A 271 -13.29 24.56 -0.29
N GLU A 272 -13.35 25.81 -0.74
CA GLU A 272 -12.18 26.60 -1.17
C GLU A 272 -11.19 26.76 -0.02
N ASP A 273 -11.70 27.09 1.15
CA ASP A 273 -10.91 27.24 2.38
C ASP A 273 -10.26 25.91 2.82
N ALA A 274 -10.98 24.78 2.69
CA ALA A 274 -10.42 23.46 3.01
C ALA A 274 -9.29 23.07 2.05
N VAL A 275 -9.42 23.40 0.77
CA VAL A 275 -8.35 23.18 -0.21
C VAL A 275 -7.14 24.07 0.09
N ALA A 276 -7.36 25.35 0.40
CA ALA A 276 -6.28 26.28 0.74
C ALA A 276 -5.52 25.83 2.00
N GLU A 277 -6.25 25.41 3.04
CA GLU A 277 -5.68 24.86 4.28
C GLU A 277 -4.75 23.66 4.01
N LEU A 278 -5.19 22.70 3.19
CA LEU A 278 -4.36 21.54 2.84
C LEU A 278 -3.08 21.91 2.08
N VAL A 279 -3.17 22.88 1.18
CA VAL A 279 -2.00 23.38 0.43
C VAL A 279 -1.02 24.08 1.38
N GLU A 280 -1.53 24.89 2.32
CA GLU A 280 -0.72 25.60 3.31
C GLU A 280 -0.06 24.64 4.32
N GLU A 281 -0.81 23.68 4.86
CA GLU A 281 -0.27 22.66 5.78
C GLU A 281 0.90 21.90 5.19
N HIS A 282 0.89 21.66 3.89
CA HIS A 282 1.94 20.92 3.19
C HIS A 282 3.00 21.81 2.50
N ASP A 283 2.95 23.12 2.66
CA ASP A 283 3.83 24.04 1.92
C ASP A 283 5.32 23.70 2.05
N LEU A 284 5.81 23.50 3.27
CA LEU A 284 7.22 23.13 3.51
C LEU A 284 7.61 21.79 2.91
N ASP A 285 6.71 20.80 2.94
CA ASP A 285 6.98 19.47 2.39
C ASP A 285 6.96 19.52 0.86
N TYR A 286 6.05 20.29 0.27
CA TYR A 286 5.99 20.52 -1.16
C TYR A 286 7.20 21.32 -1.66
N GLU A 287 7.68 22.29 -0.88
CA GLU A 287 8.90 23.01 -1.23
C GLU A 287 10.14 22.11 -1.22
N ARG A 288 10.32 21.27 -0.18
CA ARG A 288 11.40 20.27 -0.12
C ARG A 288 11.32 19.31 -1.30
N LEU A 289 10.12 18.79 -1.58
CA LEU A 289 9.88 17.91 -2.70
C LEU A 289 10.23 18.60 -4.02
N TRP A 290 9.77 19.84 -4.23
CA TRP A 290 10.07 20.63 -5.40
C TRP A 290 11.56 20.84 -5.62
N LEU A 291 12.30 21.10 -4.55
CA LEU A 291 13.75 21.28 -4.60
C LEU A 291 14.51 19.99 -4.95
N SER A 292 13.93 18.82 -4.68
CA SER A 292 14.53 17.52 -5.03
C SER A 292 14.48 17.20 -6.52
N PHE A 293 13.58 17.85 -7.29
CA PHE A 293 13.47 17.63 -8.73
C PHE A 293 14.51 18.43 -9.53
N ASN A 294 15.02 17.81 -10.60
CA ASN A 294 15.84 18.51 -11.57
C ASN A 294 15.02 19.48 -12.44
N VAL A 295 15.70 20.33 -13.18
CA VAL A 295 15.06 21.38 -14.01
C VAL A 295 14.05 20.81 -15.01
N THR A 296 14.37 19.68 -15.65
CA THR A 296 13.47 19.04 -16.64
C THR A 296 12.21 18.51 -15.96
N GLN A 297 12.36 17.84 -14.81
CA GLN A 297 11.23 17.34 -14.04
C GLN A 297 10.32 18.48 -13.56
N ARG A 298 10.89 19.57 -13.07
CA ARG A 298 10.11 20.77 -12.66
C ARG A 298 9.32 21.36 -13.83
N ARG A 299 9.92 21.49 -15.03
CA ARG A 299 9.21 21.97 -16.24
C ARG A 299 8.04 21.05 -16.61
N ILE A 300 8.24 19.74 -16.55
CA ILE A 300 7.18 18.76 -16.81
C ILE A 300 6.05 18.92 -15.78
N LEU A 301 6.37 18.99 -14.49
CA LEU A 301 5.39 19.14 -13.42
C LEU A 301 4.62 20.47 -13.55
N GLN A 302 5.29 21.58 -13.90
CA GLN A 302 4.63 22.86 -14.20
C GLN A 302 3.66 22.73 -15.37
N GLY A 303 4.07 22.09 -16.47
CA GLY A 303 3.18 21.86 -17.60
C GLY A 303 1.95 21.01 -17.23
N LEU A 304 2.15 19.92 -16.47
CA LEU A 304 1.05 19.08 -16.00
C LEU A 304 0.14 19.83 -15.02
N ALA A 305 0.68 20.68 -14.16
CA ALA A 305 -0.11 21.51 -13.24
C ALA A 305 -1.02 22.51 -13.99
N GLN A 306 -0.57 22.99 -15.13
CA GLN A 306 -1.33 23.83 -16.06
C GLN A 306 -2.25 23.02 -17.01
N ASN A 307 -2.46 21.72 -16.75
CA ASN A 307 -3.24 20.81 -17.58
C ASN A 307 -2.73 20.61 -19.02
N ARG A 308 -1.45 20.94 -19.31
CA ARG A 308 -0.83 20.65 -20.62
C ARG A 308 -0.56 19.14 -20.71
N LYS A 309 -0.80 18.59 -21.90
CA LYS A 309 -0.43 17.18 -22.17
C LYS A 309 1.07 17.07 -22.37
N ALA A 310 1.62 15.87 -22.07
CA ALA A 310 3.04 15.60 -22.26
C ALA A 310 3.52 15.92 -23.70
N ASP A 311 2.72 15.60 -24.71
CA ASP A 311 3.06 15.82 -26.12
C ASP A 311 3.07 17.30 -26.52
N GLU A 312 2.39 18.15 -25.77
CA GLU A 312 2.33 19.60 -25.98
C GLU A 312 3.56 20.34 -25.44
N MET A 313 4.42 19.65 -24.66
CA MET A 313 5.64 20.21 -24.09
C MET A 313 6.82 20.07 -25.09
N THR A 314 6.68 20.74 -26.24
CA THR A 314 7.64 20.64 -27.35
C THR A 314 8.98 21.33 -27.09
N GLU A 315 9.06 22.15 -26.05
CA GLU A 315 10.30 22.77 -25.56
C GLU A 315 11.31 21.78 -24.97
N LEU A 316 10.90 20.53 -24.74
CA LEU A 316 11.75 19.43 -24.28
C LEU A 316 11.91 18.38 -25.39
N ALA A 317 13.13 17.88 -25.59
CA ALA A 317 13.36 16.75 -26.49
C ALA A 317 12.52 15.54 -26.07
N THR A 318 11.93 14.84 -27.03
CA THR A 318 10.97 13.74 -26.79
C THR A 318 11.55 12.66 -25.86
N SER A 319 12.78 12.19 -26.10
CA SER A 319 13.44 11.19 -25.26
C SER A 319 13.59 11.68 -23.81
N THR A 320 14.16 12.87 -23.62
CA THR A 320 14.38 13.48 -22.29
C THR A 320 13.08 13.65 -21.52
N ARG A 321 12.01 14.05 -22.22
CA ARG A 321 10.66 14.22 -21.63
C ARG A 321 10.10 12.89 -21.12
N TYR A 322 10.10 11.85 -21.97
CA TYR A 322 9.56 10.56 -21.59
C TYR A 322 10.41 9.82 -20.55
N ASP A 323 11.74 9.94 -20.58
CA ASP A 323 12.63 9.42 -19.54
C ASP A 323 12.35 10.08 -18.17
N SER A 324 12.13 11.40 -18.18
CA SER A 324 11.79 12.12 -16.93
C SER A 324 10.41 11.77 -16.43
N LEU A 325 9.40 11.62 -17.30
CA LEU A 325 8.05 11.15 -16.94
C LEU A 325 8.10 9.73 -16.38
N ALA A 326 8.89 8.83 -16.98
CA ALA A 326 9.07 7.48 -16.46
C ALA A 326 9.67 7.45 -15.04
N LYS A 327 10.66 8.32 -14.78
CA LYS A 327 11.25 8.49 -13.44
C LYS A 327 10.25 9.05 -12.43
N LEU A 328 9.48 10.09 -12.81
CA LEU A 328 8.44 10.67 -11.97
C LEU A 328 7.34 9.63 -11.66
N ALA A 329 6.92 8.85 -12.65
CA ALA A 329 5.93 7.80 -12.48
C ALA A 329 6.46 6.65 -11.61
N LYS A 330 7.71 6.22 -11.81
CA LYS A 330 8.35 5.19 -10.98
C LYS A 330 8.37 5.57 -9.50
N ASN A 331 8.56 6.86 -9.21
CA ASN A 331 8.60 7.38 -7.85
C ASN A 331 7.20 7.75 -7.30
N GLY A 332 6.12 7.60 -8.09
CA GLY A 332 4.74 7.85 -7.68
C GLY A 332 4.33 9.32 -7.64
N TYR A 333 5.08 10.24 -8.26
CA TYR A 333 4.71 11.65 -8.34
C TYR A 333 3.74 11.94 -9.48
N VAL A 334 3.76 11.10 -10.49
CA VAL A 334 2.89 11.19 -11.66
C VAL A 334 2.30 9.82 -11.92
N ILE A 335 1.03 9.76 -12.25
CA ILE A 335 0.34 8.55 -12.70
C ILE A 335 0.13 8.60 -14.21
N ARG A 336 0.19 7.42 -14.83
CA ARG A 336 -0.08 7.22 -16.25
C ARG A 336 -1.49 6.64 -16.42
N GLY A 337 -2.45 7.53 -16.70
CA GLY A 337 -3.78 7.15 -17.15
C GLY A 337 -3.88 7.19 -18.69
N ARG A 338 -4.92 7.83 -19.21
CA ARG A 338 -4.98 8.20 -20.63
C ARG A 338 -3.93 9.25 -20.98
N THR A 339 -3.64 10.12 -20.03
CA THR A 339 -2.58 11.13 -20.03
C THR A 339 -1.75 10.98 -18.75
N PHE A 340 -0.62 11.68 -18.66
CA PHE A 340 0.13 11.79 -17.42
C PHE A 340 -0.51 12.88 -16.55
N GLU A 341 -0.67 12.59 -15.26
CA GLU A 341 -1.27 13.49 -14.27
C GLU A 341 -0.43 13.48 -13.00
N ILE A 342 -0.34 14.63 -12.31
CA ILE A 342 0.26 14.70 -10.98
C ILE A 342 -0.65 13.92 -10.03
N GLU A 343 -0.07 13.02 -9.25
CA GLU A 343 -0.81 12.09 -8.39
C GLU A 343 -1.49 12.81 -7.23
N ASP A 344 -0.78 13.76 -6.61
CA ASP A 344 -1.27 14.58 -5.51
C ASP A 344 -1.98 15.84 -6.05
N PRO A 345 -3.32 15.97 -5.88
CA PRO A 345 -4.08 17.10 -6.38
C PRO A 345 -3.76 18.43 -5.67
N PHE A 346 -3.26 18.38 -4.43
CA PHE A 346 -2.90 19.58 -3.67
C PHE A 346 -1.48 20.03 -4.01
N PHE A 347 -0.56 19.12 -4.27
CA PHE A 347 0.75 19.46 -4.85
C PHE A 347 0.60 20.07 -6.24
N LYS A 348 -0.35 19.60 -7.04
CA LYS A 348 -0.70 20.21 -8.33
C LYS A 348 -1.10 21.66 -8.17
N ASP A 349 -1.96 21.99 -7.20
CA ASP A 349 -2.38 23.36 -6.93
C ASP A 349 -1.22 24.24 -6.43
N TRP A 350 -0.40 23.67 -5.53
CA TRP A 350 0.78 24.35 -5.02
C TRP A 350 1.75 24.76 -6.14
N ILE A 351 1.98 23.86 -7.12
CA ILE A 351 2.81 24.19 -8.30
C ILE A 351 2.14 25.26 -9.15
N ALA A 352 0.83 25.14 -9.39
CA ALA A 352 0.09 26.10 -10.21
C ALA A 352 0.12 27.50 -9.60
N GLY A 353 -0.01 27.63 -8.29
CA GLY A 353 0.07 28.91 -7.57
C GLY A 353 1.43 29.61 -7.61
N ARG A 354 2.52 28.83 -7.84
CA ARG A 354 3.90 29.39 -7.95
C ARG A 354 4.37 29.59 -9.39
N ALA A 355 3.59 29.20 -10.38
CA ALA A 355 3.91 29.35 -11.79
C ALA A 355 3.38 30.65 -12.42
N GLY A 356 2.79 31.55 -11.58
CA GLY A 356 2.27 32.88 -11.96
C GLY A 356 3.31 33.98 -11.84
#